data_82a46fc5245ef9962ede8c995ae23b2f
#
_entry.id   82a46fc5245ef9962ede8c995ae23b2f
#
_cell.length_a   1.000
_cell.length_b   1.000
_cell.length_c   1.000
_cell.angle_alpha   90.00
_cell.angle_beta   90.00
_cell.angle_gamma   90.00
#
_symmetry.space_group_name_H-M   'P 1'
#
loop_
_entity.id
_entity.type
_entity.pdbx_description
1 polymer ?
#
loop_
_entity_poly.entity_id
_entity_poly.type
_entity_poly.pdbx_seq_one_letter_code
_entity_poly.pdbx_strand_id
1 'polypeptide(L)'
;MSSILNVLGMAVAFAAFYIILVQVDYDLNFNKGIKDSERIFSMTSGDMDGSGKRQMNFCRPLAEVIIEGSPNIECGGILSGGNTEYNRYWIEEDGVRRDIDLGITSFSGKALSVFGFEAVEGSLDDITDHSTLAVSETIAKRFGLKVGMTLGYEEHRAIRTIKAIFKDMPKNSHLKNVQVLRNIGDDGITNFSEWGYNYFVKLYDPSQIDEMAENLSKTTADFLKEKYFSALPSAEEMGMSQEDYDEALGSFLKAAEVEFVSLEELYFSDNLSNPIEHGSKTTTVILIIVAILIVSIAFINYINFFFAQIPERIRAVNTKKVLGCTRRELISSTVAESVTLILFALVLAFAFVMLFNMSQLTHLISADSNFGNNIGVTILTVIIAIVISIVSSLYPAF
;
A
#
# COMPACT_ATOMS: atom_id res chain seq x y z
N MET A 1 36.85 -6.52 25.48
CA MET A 1 35.76 -7.46 25.18
C MET A 1 34.36 -6.83 25.42
N SER A 2 34.13 -6.17 26.53
CA SER A 2 32.86 -5.49 26.87
C SER A 2 32.41 -4.42 25.83
N SER A 3 33.35 -3.59 25.32
CA SER A 3 33.03 -2.53 24.34
C SER A 3 32.55 -3.07 23.01
N ILE A 4 33.14 -4.16 22.52
CA ILE A 4 32.74 -4.78 21.24
C ILE A 4 31.34 -5.37 21.36
N LEU A 5 31.04 -6.07 22.44
CA LEU A 5 29.74 -6.68 22.68
C LEU A 5 28.63 -5.62 22.75
N ASN A 6 28.95 -4.47 23.38
CA ASN A 6 27.97 -3.38 23.48
C ASN A 6 27.72 -2.68 22.15
N VAL A 7 28.78 -2.43 21.35
CA VAL A 7 28.62 -1.89 19.97
C VAL A 7 27.82 -2.84 19.10
N LEU A 8 28.07 -4.14 19.17
CA LEU A 8 27.28 -5.15 18.44
C LEU A 8 25.81 -5.17 18.90
N GLY A 9 25.55 -5.09 20.22
CA GLY A 9 24.20 -5.03 20.74
C GLY A 9 23.43 -3.79 20.25
N MET A 10 24.11 -2.62 20.24
CA MET A 10 23.53 -1.41 19.67
C MET A 10 23.29 -1.53 18.16
N ALA A 11 24.22 -2.13 17.43
CA ALA A 11 24.07 -2.33 16.01
C ALA A 11 22.87 -3.20 15.66
N VAL A 12 22.67 -4.30 16.39
CA VAL A 12 21.50 -5.17 16.21
C VAL A 12 20.20 -4.41 16.58
N ALA A 13 20.22 -3.64 17.68
CA ALA A 13 19.06 -2.85 18.10
C ALA A 13 18.68 -1.78 17.06
N PHE A 14 19.64 -1.03 16.50
CA PHE A 14 19.37 -0.05 15.46
C PHE A 14 18.95 -0.68 14.14
N ALA A 15 19.47 -1.86 13.79
CA ALA A 15 19.03 -2.60 12.61
C ALA A 15 17.57 -3.05 12.74
N ALA A 16 17.21 -3.67 13.89
CA ALA A 16 15.85 -4.07 14.18
C ALA A 16 14.89 -2.86 14.22
N PHE A 17 15.30 -1.78 14.86
CA PHE A 17 14.55 -0.53 14.93
C PHE A 17 14.28 0.03 13.51
N TYR A 18 15.31 0.08 12.65
CA TYR A 18 15.16 0.54 11.28
C TYR A 18 14.15 -0.32 10.49
N ILE A 19 14.27 -1.64 10.55
CA ILE A 19 13.39 -2.57 9.82
C ILE A 19 11.93 -2.39 10.28
N ILE A 20 11.71 -2.27 11.60
CA ILE A 20 10.37 -2.04 12.15
C ILE A 20 9.82 -0.69 11.71
N LEU A 21 10.63 0.37 11.74
CA LEU A 21 10.19 1.70 11.28
C LEU A 21 9.83 1.72 9.81
N VAL A 22 10.58 1.00 8.96
CA VAL A 22 10.25 0.87 7.54
C VAL A 22 8.90 0.20 7.34
N GLN A 23 8.59 -0.86 8.11
CA GLN A 23 7.27 -1.50 8.07
C GLN A 23 6.16 -0.56 8.57
N VAL A 24 6.41 0.16 9.66
CA VAL A 24 5.45 1.14 10.21
C VAL A 24 5.19 2.28 9.21
N ASP A 25 6.24 2.80 8.58
CA ASP A 25 6.13 3.84 7.56
C ASP A 25 5.34 3.35 6.34
N TYR A 26 5.60 2.11 5.91
CA TYR A 26 4.86 1.45 4.86
C TYR A 26 3.36 1.37 5.18
N ASP A 27 3.00 0.88 6.37
CA ASP A 27 1.62 0.71 6.80
C ASP A 27 0.88 2.06 6.91
N LEU A 28 1.50 3.06 7.58
CA LEU A 28 0.88 4.36 7.83
C LEU A 28 0.76 5.25 6.58
N ASN A 29 1.60 5.01 5.58
CA ASN A 29 1.62 5.75 4.31
C ASN A 29 1.12 4.91 3.13
N PHE A 30 0.45 3.78 3.40
CA PHE A 30 -0.10 2.95 2.33
C PHE A 30 -1.13 3.74 1.50
N ASN A 31 -1.04 3.65 0.19
CA ASN A 31 -1.82 4.38 -0.81
C ASN A 31 -1.58 5.91 -0.89
N LYS A 32 -0.97 6.55 0.12
CA LYS A 32 -0.76 8.01 0.11
C LYS A 32 0.20 8.52 -0.98
N GLY A 33 0.96 7.62 -1.59
CA GLY A 33 1.79 7.95 -2.75
C GLY A 33 1.01 8.07 -4.06
N ILE A 34 -0.27 7.69 -4.09
CA ILE A 34 -1.16 7.85 -5.25
C ILE A 34 -1.62 9.32 -5.30
N LYS A 35 -1.64 9.88 -6.51
CA LYS A 35 -2.02 11.28 -6.71
C LYS A 35 -3.47 11.53 -6.28
N ASP A 36 -3.70 12.55 -5.46
CA ASP A 36 -5.00 12.94 -4.91
C ASP A 36 -5.68 11.79 -4.13
N SER A 37 -4.90 10.93 -3.43
CA SER A 37 -5.40 9.75 -2.70
C SER A 37 -6.51 10.08 -1.71
N GLU A 38 -6.48 11.28 -1.11
CA GLU A 38 -7.47 11.78 -0.17
C GLU A 38 -8.86 12.04 -0.81
N ARG A 39 -8.91 12.10 -2.14
CA ARG A 39 -10.15 12.31 -2.92
C ARG A 39 -10.67 11.02 -3.57
N ILE A 40 -9.94 9.93 -3.43
CA ILE A 40 -10.28 8.64 -4.04
C ILE A 40 -10.97 7.75 -3.02
N PHE A 41 -12.07 7.14 -3.43
CA PHE A 41 -12.87 6.25 -2.60
C PHE A 41 -13.22 4.98 -3.36
N SER A 42 -13.24 3.86 -2.62
CA SER A 42 -13.82 2.61 -3.09
C SER A 42 -15.32 2.61 -2.81
N MET A 43 -16.12 2.24 -3.80
CA MET A 43 -17.54 1.95 -3.59
C MET A 43 -17.66 0.57 -2.95
N THR A 44 -18.51 0.47 -1.93
CA THR A 44 -18.80 -0.79 -1.24
C THR A 44 -20.30 -1.04 -1.18
N SER A 45 -20.70 -2.30 -1.32
CA SER A 45 -22.05 -2.76 -1.09
C SER A 45 -22.26 -3.20 0.36
N GLY A 46 -23.51 -3.47 0.75
CA GLY A 46 -23.83 -4.05 2.06
C GLY A 46 -23.34 -5.49 2.21
N ASP A 47 -23.75 -6.12 3.31
CA ASP A 47 -23.43 -7.53 3.57
C ASP A 47 -24.25 -8.45 2.66
N MET A 48 -23.62 -8.95 1.61
CA MET A 48 -24.25 -9.85 0.63
C MET A 48 -24.01 -11.34 0.94
N ASP A 49 -23.02 -11.66 1.76
CA ASP A 49 -22.61 -13.04 2.06
C ASP A 49 -22.96 -13.50 3.49
N GLY A 50 -23.59 -12.63 4.29
CA GLY A 50 -23.95 -12.93 5.68
C GLY A 50 -22.75 -12.90 6.65
N SER A 51 -21.62 -12.37 6.24
CA SER A 51 -20.40 -12.27 7.07
C SER A 51 -20.47 -11.15 8.12
N GLY A 52 -21.48 -10.29 8.04
CA GLY A 52 -21.58 -9.06 8.83
C GLY A 52 -20.66 -7.94 8.33
N LYS A 53 -20.02 -8.12 7.17
CA LYS A 53 -19.08 -7.16 6.58
C LYS A 53 -19.57 -6.63 5.24
N ARG A 54 -19.20 -5.42 4.92
CA ARG A 54 -19.43 -4.84 3.60
C ARG A 54 -18.49 -5.46 2.56
N GLN A 55 -18.90 -5.42 1.30
CA GLN A 55 -18.09 -5.95 0.19
C GLN A 55 -17.62 -4.83 -0.71
N MET A 56 -16.40 -4.95 -1.22
CA MET A 56 -15.85 -4.02 -2.23
C MET A 56 -16.41 -4.29 -3.63
N ASN A 57 -17.25 -5.31 -3.78
CA ASN A 57 -17.81 -5.73 -5.05
C ASN A 57 -19.12 -5.00 -5.32
N PHE A 58 -19.29 -4.58 -6.57
CA PHE A 58 -20.51 -3.94 -7.04
C PHE A 58 -20.90 -4.47 -8.41
N CYS A 59 -22.19 -4.43 -8.77
CA CYS A 59 -22.61 -4.76 -10.12
C CYS A 59 -22.47 -3.55 -11.04
N ARG A 60 -22.05 -3.81 -12.27
CA ARG A 60 -21.71 -2.75 -13.22
C ARG A 60 -22.87 -1.83 -13.58
N PRO A 61 -24.08 -2.32 -13.93
CA PRO A 61 -25.18 -1.43 -14.31
C PRO A 61 -25.55 -0.42 -13.22
N LEU A 62 -25.45 -0.84 -11.98
CA LEU A 62 -25.80 0.00 -10.82
C LEU A 62 -24.71 1.03 -10.53
N ALA A 63 -23.46 0.61 -10.58
CA ALA A 63 -22.31 1.51 -10.36
C ALA A 63 -22.22 2.62 -11.42
N GLU A 64 -22.50 2.31 -12.69
CA GLU A 64 -22.52 3.33 -13.74
C GLU A 64 -23.62 4.38 -13.48
N VAL A 65 -24.83 3.96 -13.07
CA VAL A 65 -25.91 4.88 -12.67
C VAL A 65 -25.49 5.77 -11.50
N ILE A 66 -24.79 5.22 -10.51
CA ILE A 66 -24.29 5.96 -9.36
C ILE A 66 -23.27 7.01 -9.79
N ILE A 67 -22.32 6.64 -10.63
CA ILE A 67 -21.25 7.53 -11.11
C ILE A 67 -21.83 8.68 -11.94
N GLU A 68 -22.79 8.37 -12.82
CA GLU A 68 -23.45 9.39 -13.65
C GLU A 68 -24.41 10.27 -12.86
N GLY A 69 -25.04 9.72 -11.82
CA GLY A 69 -26.07 10.39 -11.03
C GLY A 69 -25.56 11.38 -9.99
N SER A 70 -24.27 11.40 -9.69
CA SER A 70 -23.71 12.27 -8.64
C SER A 70 -22.87 13.41 -9.21
N PRO A 71 -23.25 14.67 -9.00
CA PRO A 71 -22.46 15.82 -9.44
C PRO A 71 -21.14 15.98 -8.65
N ASN A 72 -20.98 15.35 -7.48
CA ASN A 72 -19.76 15.38 -6.69
C ASN A 72 -18.72 14.36 -7.17
N ILE A 73 -19.09 13.41 -8.03
CA ILE A 73 -18.15 12.45 -8.61
C ILE A 73 -17.48 13.09 -9.83
N GLU A 74 -16.18 13.36 -9.73
CA GLU A 74 -15.35 13.88 -10.83
C GLU A 74 -15.17 12.83 -11.92
N CYS A 75 -14.85 11.61 -11.53
CA CYS A 75 -14.70 10.45 -12.39
C CYS A 75 -14.76 9.17 -11.59
N GLY A 76 -15.10 8.06 -12.27
CA GLY A 76 -15.14 6.74 -11.66
C GLY A 76 -14.92 5.64 -12.68
N GLY A 77 -14.71 4.43 -12.21
CA GLY A 77 -14.57 3.25 -13.04
C GLY A 77 -14.12 2.01 -12.27
N ILE A 78 -14.10 0.92 -13.00
CA ILE A 78 -13.65 -0.38 -12.49
C ILE A 78 -12.13 -0.43 -12.53
N LEU A 79 -11.53 -0.87 -11.43
CA LEU A 79 -10.16 -1.36 -11.43
C LEU A 79 -10.13 -2.67 -10.64
N SER A 80 -10.15 -3.78 -11.33
CA SER A 80 -10.03 -5.10 -10.72
C SER A 80 -8.55 -5.38 -10.46
N GLY A 81 -8.11 -5.42 -9.22
CA GLY A 81 -6.70 -5.57 -9.16
C GLY A 81 -5.99 -5.73 -7.85
N GLY A 82 -6.60 -6.33 -6.86
CA GLY A 82 -5.81 -6.86 -5.74
C GLY A 82 -5.15 -8.19 -6.07
N ASN A 83 -5.81 -9.02 -6.84
CA ASN A 83 -5.32 -10.33 -7.28
C ASN A 83 -5.07 -10.27 -8.78
N THR A 84 -3.85 -9.93 -9.14
CA THR A 84 -3.39 -10.07 -10.52
C THR A 84 -3.45 -11.53 -10.92
N GLU A 85 -4.42 -11.89 -11.75
CA GLU A 85 -4.39 -13.18 -12.41
C GLU A 85 -3.15 -13.24 -13.30
N TYR A 86 -2.22 -14.13 -12.98
CA TYR A 86 -1.08 -14.36 -13.84
C TYR A 86 -1.53 -15.18 -15.04
N ASN A 87 -1.45 -14.56 -16.21
CA ASN A 87 -1.77 -15.22 -17.47
C ASN A 87 -0.51 -15.40 -18.29
N ARG A 88 -0.48 -16.54 -19.00
CA ARG A 88 0.62 -16.85 -19.89
C ARG A 88 0.43 -16.16 -21.22
N TYR A 89 1.36 -15.25 -21.51
CA TYR A 89 1.49 -14.59 -22.79
C TYR A 89 2.71 -15.12 -23.53
N TRP A 90 2.76 -14.88 -24.81
CA TRP A 90 3.95 -15.12 -25.61
C TRP A 90 4.26 -13.92 -26.50
N ILE A 91 5.56 -13.74 -26.75
CA ILE A 91 6.10 -12.79 -27.71
C ILE A 91 6.86 -13.59 -28.77
N GLU A 92 6.84 -13.11 -29.99
CA GLU A 92 7.61 -13.67 -31.09
C GLU A 92 8.70 -12.69 -31.50
N GLU A 93 9.95 -13.13 -31.33
CA GLU A 93 11.16 -12.38 -31.74
C GLU A 93 11.96 -13.26 -32.69
N ASP A 94 12.24 -12.76 -33.91
CA ASP A 94 13.02 -13.47 -34.93
C ASP A 94 12.50 -14.92 -35.24
N GLY A 95 11.19 -15.11 -35.21
CA GLY A 95 10.54 -16.39 -35.42
C GLY A 95 10.64 -17.37 -34.25
N VAL A 96 11.13 -16.91 -33.09
CA VAL A 96 11.20 -17.68 -31.85
C VAL A 96 10.15 -17.20 -30.89
N ARG A 97 9.27 -18.11 -30.47
CA ARG A 97 8.27 -17.84 -29.43
C ARG A 97 8.93 -17.92 -28.04
N ARG A 98 8.69 -16.89 -27.22
CA ARG A 98 9.07 -16.83 -25.82
C ARG A 98 7.84 -16.60 -24.94
N ASP A 99 7.57 -17.52 -24.04
CA ASP A 99 6.46 -17.41 -23.09
C ASP A 99 6.85 -16.53 -21.89
N ILE A 100 5.90 -15.70 -21.45
CA ILE A 100 6.03 -14.79 -20.32
C ILE A 100 4.77 -14.83 -19.48
N ASP A 101 4.91 -14.87 -18.16
CA ASP A 101 3.79 -14.79 -17.24
C ASP A 101 3.62 -13.33 -16.77
N LEU A 102 2.46 -12.75 -17.01
CA LEU A 102 2.13 -11.35 -16.69
C LEU A 102 0.86 -11.27 -15.87
N GLY A 103 0.90 -10.45 -14.82
CA GLY A 103 -0.27 -10.10 -14.03
C GLY A 103 -1.11 -9.04 -14.75
N ILE A 104 -2.41 -9.33 -14.95
CA ILE A 104 -3.34 -8.44 -15.62
C ILE A 104 -4.22 -7.74 -14.60
N THR A 105 -4.34 -6.44 -14.75
CA THR A 105 -5.33 -5.60 -14.08
C THR A 105 -6.32 -5.12 -15.13
N SER A 106 -7.59 -5.46 -14.92
CA SER A 106 -8.67 -5.05 -15.79
C SER A 106 -9.25 -3.71 -15.34
N PHE A 107 -9.59 -2.83 -16.29
CA PHE A 107 -10.21 -1.54 -16.00
C PHE A 107 -11.37 -1.22 -16.95
N SER A 108 -12.25 -0.32 -16.51
CA SER A 108 -13.25 0.31 -17.37
C SER A 108 -13.46 1.77 -16.98
N GLY A 109 -14.22 2.47 -17.81
CA GLY A 109 -14.55 3.88 -17.58
C GLY A 109 -13.30 4.75 -17.44
N LYS A 110 -13.31 5.65 -16.44
CA LYS A 110 -12.19 6.58 -16.16
C LYS A 110 -11.29 6.12 -15.02
N ALA A 111 -11.24 4.81 -14.71
CA ALA A 111 -10.44 4.29 -13.59
C ALA A 111 -8.97 4.70 -13.66
N LEU A 112 -8.36 4.74 -14.86
CA LEU A 112 -6.97 5.18 -14.99
C LEU A 112 -6.78 6.65 -14.61
N SER A 113 -7.76 7.50 -14.88
CA SER A 113 -7.76 8.91 -14.45
C SER A 113 -7.99 9.06 -12.95
N VAL A 114 -8.83 8.18 -12.34
CA VAL A 114 -9.03 8.15 -10.88
C VAL A 114 -7.70 8.03 -10.15
N PHE A 115 -6.86 7.08 -10.57
CA PHE A 115 -5.58 6.80 -9.92
C PHE A 115 -4.39 7.59 -10.48
N GLY A 116 -4.62 8.41 -11.50
CA GLY A 116 -3.57 9.22 -12.11
C GLY A 116 -2.48 8.40 -12.80
N PHE A 117 -2.85 7.34 -13.50
CA PHE A 117 -1.89 6.62 -14.36
C PHE A 117 -1.32 7.53 -15.43
N GLU A 118 -0.02 7.50 -15.64
CA GLU A 118 0.71 8.33 -16.59
C GLU A 118 1.39 7.47 -17.66
N ALA A 119 1.20 7.79 -18.94
CA ALA A 119 1.93 7.15 -20.01
C ALA A 119 3.36 7.70 -20.08
N VAL A 120 4.34 6.80 -20.22
CA VAL A 120 5.74 7.11 -20.54
C VAL A 120 5.93 7.10 -22.05
N GLU A 121 5.25 6.18 -22.76
CA GLU A 121 5.27 6.03 -24.21
C GLU A 121 3.88 5.62 -24.70
N GLY A 122 3.42 6.17 -25.83
CA GLY A 122 2.10 5.92 -26.37
C GLY A 122 0.98 6.70 -25.65
N SER A 123 -0.25 6.22 -25.72
CA SER A 123 -1.42 6.83 -25.06
C SER A 123 -2.25 5.78 -24.34
N LEU A 124 -2.63 6.08 -23.08
CA LEU A 124 -3.57 5.24 -22.32
C LEU A 124 -4.99 5.31 -22.87
N ASP A 125 -5.35 6.39 -23.58
CA ASP A 125 -6.65 6.56 -24.22
C ASP A 125 -6.84 5.61 -25.43
N ASP A 126 -5.74 5.06 -25.97
CA ASP A 126 -5.77 4.10 -27.07
C ASP A 126 -6.09 2.67 -26.60
N ILE A 127 -6.28 2.45 -25.28
CA ILE A 127 -6.67 1.16 -24.72
C ILE A 127 -8.20 1.12 -24.65
N THR A 128 -8.84 0.85 -25.77
CA THR A 128 -10.30 1.00 -25.93
C THR A 128 -11.06 -0.31 -25.76
N ASP A 129 -10.40 -1.46 -25.95
CA ASP A 129 -11.03 -2.78 -25.97
C ASP A 129 -10.06 -3.91 -25.55
N HIS A 130 -10.55 -5.13 -25.60
CA HIS A 130 -9.77 -6.34 -25.25
C HIS A 130 -8.58 -6.64 -26.17
N SER A 131 -8.48 -6.01 -27.34
CA SER A 131 -7.39 -6.22 -28.30
C SER A 131 -6.17 -5.35 -28.00
N THR A 132 -6.32 -4.40 -27.11
CA THR A 132 -5.31 -3.41 -26.74
C THR A 132 -4.94 -3.50 -25.26
N LEU A 133 -3.71 -3.13 -24.94
CA LEU A 133 -3.22 -3.13 -23.56
C LEU A 133 -2.10 -2.12 -23.34
N ALA A 134 -1.84 -1.80 -22.08
CA ALA A 134 -0.61 -1.13 -21.66
C ALA A 134 0.20 -2.02 -20.72
N VAL A 135 1.51 -1.80 -20.72
CA VAL A 135 2.45 -2.51 -19.83
C VAL A 135 3.19 -1.51 -18.95
N SER A 136 3.55 -1.91 -17.74
CA SER A 136 4.34 -1.05 -16.87
C SER A 136 5.78 -0.88 -17.37
N GLU A 137 6.42 0.22 -17.00
CA GLU A 137 7.79 0.54 -17.41
C GLU A 137 8.78 -0.55 -16.99
N THR A 138 8.64 -1.10 -15.77
CA THR A 138 9.47 -2.21 -15.27
C THR A 138 9.29 -3.47 -16.13
N ILE A 139 8.07 -3.83 -16.50
CA ILE A 139 7.79 -4.99 -17.35
C ILE A 139 8.30 -4.77 -18.78
N ALA A 140 8.08 -3.57 -19.33
CA ALA A 140 8.59 -3.22 -20.65
C ALA A 140 10.12 -3.37 -20.73
N LYS A 141 10.85 -2.83 -19.75
CA LYS A 141 12.33 -2.95 -19.66
C LYS A 141 12.77 -4.40 -19.46
N ARG A 142 12.09 -5.15 -18.58
CA ARG A 142 12.46 -6.55 -18.26
C ARG A 142 12.37 -7.49 -19.46
N PHE A 143 11.34 -7.31 -20.28
CA PHE A 143 11.06 -8.21 -21.41
C PHE A 143 11.35 -7.58 -22.78
N GLY A 144 11.86 -6.35 -22.84
CA GLY A 144 12.16 -5.65 -24.08
C GLY A 144 10.91 -5.24 -24.88
N LEU A 145 9.75 -5.04 -24.19
CA LEU A 145 8.50 -4.71 -24.83
C LEU A 145 8.46 -3.24 -25.28
N LYS A 146 7.81 -2.96 -26.42
CA LYS A 146 7.66 -1.63 -26.99
C LYS A 146 6.23 -1.39 -27.45
N VAL A 147 5.84 -0.13 -27.53
CA VAL A 147 4.58 0.26 -28.16
C VAL A 147 4.52 -0.26 -29.62
N GLY A 148 3.39 -0.82 -30.00
CA GLY A 148 3.17 -1.46 -31.30
C GLY A 148 3.50 -2.95 -31.35
N MET A 149 4.23 -3.51 -30.38
CA MET A 149 4.43 -4.95 -30.29
C MET A 149 3.13 -5.66 -29.92
N THR A 150 3.05 -6.94 -30.30
CA THR A 150 1.89 -7.78 -30.00
C THR A 150 2.25 -8.86 -28.97
N LEU A 151 1.32 -9.09 -28.06
CA LEU A 151 1.36 -10.20 -27.09
C LEU A 151 0.29 -11.22 -27.48
N GLY A 152 0.69 -12.47 -27.70
CA GLY A 152 -0.26 -13.56 -27.88
C GLY A 152 -0.71 -14.09 -26.53
N TYR A 153 -2.00 -14.38 -26.39
CA TYR A 153 -2.60 -14.96 -25.19
C TYR A 153 -3.00 -16.40 -25.50
N GLU A 154 -2.49 -17.36 -24.72
CA GLU A 154 -2.55 -18.78 -25.05
C GLU A 154 -3.96 -19.35 -24.95
N GLU A 155 -4.71 -18.98 -23.92
CA GLU A 155 -6.00 -19.57 -23.60
C GLU A 155 -7.08 -19.31 -24.63
N HIS A 156 -7.05 -18.12 -25.30
CA HIS A 156 -8.04 -17.74 -26.29
C HIS A 156 -7.46 -17.52 -27.69
N ARG A 157 -6.19 -17.86 -27.94
CA ARG A 157 -5.47 -17.58 -29.20
C ARG A 157 -5.58 -16.11 -29.63
N ALA A 158 -5.81 -15.20 -28.69
CA ALA A 158 -5.98 -13.79 -28.95
C ALA A 158 -4.62 -13.11 -29.06
N ILE A 159 -4.52 -12.16 -29.99
CA ILE A 159 -3.36 -11.28 -30.12
C ILE A 159 -3.76 -9.91 -29.62
N ARG A 160 -2.94 -9.32 -28.76
CA ARG A 160 -3.18 -8.00 -28.17
C ARG A 160 -2.02 -7.06 -28.47
N THR A 161 -2.33 -5.82 -28.81
CA THR A 161 -1.33 -4.82 -29.18
C THR A 161 -1.02 -3.92 -27.99
N ILE A 162 0.26 -3.71 -27.70
CA ILE A 162 0.71 -2.75 -26.69
C ILE A 162 0.52 -1.33 -27.28
N LYS A 163 -0.35 -0.52 -26.66
CA LYS A 163 -0.64 0.86 -27.05
C LYS A 163 0.08 1.89 -26.19
N ALA A 164 0.41 1.52 -24.96
CA ALA A 164 1.14 2.41 -24.05
C ALA A 164 2.09 1.64 -23.14
N ILE A 165 3.14 2.33 -22.71
CA ILE A 165 3.95 1.97 -21.55
C ILE A 165 3.64 3.00 -20.48
N PHE A 166 3.21 2.55 -19.28
CA PHE A 166 2.88 3.43 -18.19
C PHE A 166 3.94 3.39 -17.08
N LYS A 167 4.03 4.49 -16.34
CA LYS A 167 4.92 4.63 -15.18
C LYS A 167 4.47 3.70 -14.05
N ASP A 168 5.43 2.99 -13.43
CA ASP A 168 5.14 2.12 -12.30
C ASP A 168 4.44 2.88 -11.16
N MET A 169 3.48 2.22 -10.54
CA MET A 169 2.74 2.78 -9.42
C MET A 169 3.55 2.73 -8.11
N PRO A 170 3.20 3.54 -7.09
CA PRO A 170 3.92 3.55 -5.83
C PRO A 170 4.00 2.17 -5.18
N LYS A 171 5.20 1.82 -4.65
CA LYS A 171 5.46 0.50 -4.06
C LYS A 171 4.68 0.23 -2.78
N ASN A 172 4.25 1.27 -2.07
CA ASN A 172 3.41 1.17 -0.88
C ASN A 172 1.94 1.45 -1.21
N SER A 173 1.43 0.79 -2.24
CA SER A 173 0.03 0.90 -2.65
C SER A 173 -0.52 -0.44 -3.10
N HIS A 174 -1.84 -0.56 -3.12
CA HIS A 174 -2.50 -1.73 -3.67
C HIS A 174 -2.27 -1.89 -5.19
N LEU A 175 -1.72 -0.86 -5.85
CA LEU A 175 -1.39 -0.85 -7.27
C LEU A 175 0.07 -1.21 -7.56
N LYS A 176 0.89 -1.51 -6.54
CA LYS A 176 2.33 -1.79 -6.68
C LYS A 176 2.67 -2.92 -7.66
N ASN A 177 1.75 -3.86 -7.84
CA ASN A 177 1.95 -5.05 -8.68
C ASN A 177 1.22 -4.97 -10.03
N VAL A 178 0.67 -3.82 -10.40
CA VAL A 178 0.03 -3.64 -11.71
C VAL A 178 1.08 -3.73 -12.81
N GLN A 179 1.02 -4.81 -13.60
CA GLN A 179 1.98 -5.08 -14.67
C GLN A 179 1.41 -4.77 -16.04
N VAL A 180 0.15 -5.16 -16.26
CA VAL A 180 -0.57 -4.97 -17.52
C VAL A 180 -1.95 -4.40 -17.23
N LEU A 181 -2.32 -3.38 -17.98
CA LEU A 181 -3.66 -2.79 -17.98
C LEU A 181 -4.42 -3.23 -19.22
N ARG A 182 -5.65 -3.72 -19.02
CA ARG A 182 -6.56 -4.17 -20.06
C ARG A 182 -7.93 -3.56 -19.86
N ASN A 183 -8.49 -2.96 -20.91
CA ASN A 183 -9.86 -2.48 -20.87
C ASN A 183 -10.84 -3.66 -21.06
N ILE A 184 -11.87 -3.73 -20.21
CA ILE A 184 -12.94 -4.75 -20.30
C ILE A 184 -14.09 -4.32 -21.23
N GLY A 185 -14.00 -3.15 -21.87
CA GLY A 185 -15.05 -2.67 -22.75
C GLY A 185 -16.42 -2.62 -22.07
N ASP A 186 -17.42 -3.20 -22.70
CA ASP A 186 -18.81 -3.23 -22.22
C ASP A 186 -19.18 -4.52 -21.47
N ASP A 187 -18.20 -5.34 -21.05
CA ASP A 187 -18.46 -6.57 -20.31
C ASP A 187 -19.27 -6.27 -19.03
N GLY A 188 -20.35 -7.00 -18.85
CA GLY A 188 -21.21 -6.90 -17.66
C GLY A 188 -22.06 -5.63 -17.54
N ILE A 189 -22.07 -4.71 -18.53
CA ILE A 189 -22.78 -3.41 -18.43
C ILE A 189 -24.30 -3.53 -18.28
N THR A 190 -24.87 -4.67 -18.63
CA THR A 190 -26.29 -4.97 -18.47
C THR A 190 -26.57 -6.12 -17.50
N ASN A 191 -25.53 -6.67 -16.86
CA ASN A 191 -25.66 -7.85 -16.03
C ASN A 191 -25.79 -7.47 -14.55
N PHE A 192 -27.02 -7.45 -14.02
CA PHE A 192 -27.30 -7.17 -12.61
C PHE A 192 -26.95 -8.32 -11.66
N SER A 193 -26.69 -9.51 -12.18
CA SER A 193 -26.37 -10.70 -11.36
C SER A 193 -24.87 -10.82 -11.08
N GLU A 194 -24.04 -10.03 -11.75
CA GLU A 194 -22.57 -10.06 -11.62
C GLU A 194 -22.07 -8.98 -10.66
N TRP A 195 -21.82 -9.39 -9.42
CA TRP A 195 -21.31 -8.54 -8.35
C TRP A 195 -19.81 -8.81 -8.10
N GLY A 196 -18.99 -8.71 -9.15
CA GLY A 196 -17.56 -9.02 -9.12
C GLY A 196 -16.63 -7.84 -9.37
N TYR A 197 -17.15 -6.64 -9.53
CA TYR A 197 -16.37 -5.48 -9.94
C TYR A 197 -16.02 -4.57 -8.78
N ASN A 198 -14.73 -4.21 -8.64
CA ASN A 198 -14.27 -3.19 -7.71
C ASN A 198 -14.36 -1.82 -8.38
N TYR A 199 -15.19 -0.94 -7.84
CA TYR A 199 -15.36 0.42 -8.32
C TYR A 199 -14.64 1.43 -7.45
N PHE A 200 -13.98 2.37 -8.11
CA PHE A 200 -13.35 3.50 -7.45
C PHE A 200 -13.86 4.80 -8.08
N VAL A 201 -14.04 5.80 -7.23
CA VAL A 201 -14.48 7.12 -7.63
C VAL A 201 -13.53 8.17 -7.08
N LYS A 202 -13.38 9.27 -7.81
CA LYS A 202 -12.69 10.47 -7.35
C LYS A 202 -13.71 11.57 -7.17
N LEU A 203 -13.69 12.22 -6.00
CA LEU A 203 -14.66 13.24 -5.64
C LEU A 203 -14.09 14.64 -5.84
N TYR A 204 -14.97 15.60 -6.17
CA TYR A 204 -14.63 17.02 -6.13
C TYR A 204 -14.48 17.49 -4.67
N ASP A 205 -15.43 17.12 -3.81
CA ASP A 205 -15.45 17.49 -2.40
C ASP A 205 -15.74 16.27 -1.50
N PRO A 206 -14.70 15.70 -0.84
CA PRO A 206 -14.86 14.56 0.07
C PRO A 206 -15.74 14.85 1.30
N SER A 207 -15.90 16.11 1.70
CA SER A 207 -16.66 16.48 2.90
C SER A 207 -18.17 16.19 2.78
N GLN A 208 -18.67 15.98 1.57
CA GLN A 208 -20.09 15.70 1.29
C GLN A 208 -20.38 14.21 1.12
N ILE A 209 -19.44 13.34 1.48
CA ILE A 209 -19.54 11.91 1.17
C ILE A 209 -20.71 11.21 1.84
N ASP A 210 -21.02 11.53 3.10
CA ASP A 210 -22.10 10.88 3.86
C ASP A 210 -23.48 11.24 3.27
N GLU A 211 -23.71 12.52 2.98
CA GLU A 211 -24.93 12.97 2.32
C GLU A 211 -25.09 12.39 0.92
N MET A 212 -23.97 12.33 0.18
CA MET A 212 -23.94 11.72 -1.14
C MET A 212 -24.28 10.23 -1.07
N ALA A 213 -23.69 9.47 -0.15
CA ALA A 213 -23.95 8.04 0.02
C ALA A 213 -25.43 7.75 0.35
N GLU A 214 -26.04 8.54 1.25
CA GLU A 214 -27.47 8.42 1.59
C GLU A 214 -28.36 8.68 0.36
N ASN A 215 -28.07 9.74 -0.39
CA ASN A 215 -28.84 10.08 -1.59
C ASN A 215 -28.69 9.02 -2.68
N LEU A 216 -27.48 8.52 -2.88
CA LEU A 216 -27.21 7.47 -3.86
C LEU A 216 -27.83 6.14 -3.48
N SER A 217 -27.86 5.76 -2.20
CA SER A 217 -28.54 4.55 -1.73
C SER A 217 -30.05 4.61 -2.03
N LYS A 218 -30.68 5.78 -1.89
CA LYS A 218 -32.09 5.97 -2.28
C LYS A 218 -32.28 5.82 -3.80
N THR A 219 -31.45 6.51 -4.59
CA THR A 219 -31.50 6.44 -6.07
C THR A 219 -31.30 5.02 -6.55
N THR A 220 -30.34 4.31 -5.94
CA THR A 220 -30.05 2.89 -6.23
C THR A 220 -31.25 1.99 -5.92
N ALA A 221 -31.86 2.18 -4.77
CA ALA A 221 -33.05 1.40 -4.39
C ALA A 221 -34.22 1.63 -5.37
N ASP A 222 -34.47 2.88 -5.77
CA ASP A 222 -35.54 3.22 -6.71
C ASP A 222 -35.24 2.65 -8.10
N PHE A 223 -34.01 2.75 -8.57
CA PHE A 223 -33.58 2.16 -9.83
C PHE A 223 -33.73 0.64 -9.84
N LEU A 224 -33.35 -0.05 -8.75
CA LEU A 224 -33.49 -1.50 -8.64
C LEU A 224 -34.96 -1.92 -8.66
N LYS A 225 -35.84 -1.19 -7.96
CA LYS A 225 -37.31 -1.46 -7.97
C LYS A 225 -37.89 -1.30 -9.37
N GLU A 226 -37.52 -0.24 -10.08
CA GLU A 226 -38.04 0.07 -11.39
C GLU A 226 -37.53 -0.86 -12.50
N LYS A 227 -36.24 -1.13 -12.51
CA LYS A 227 -35.57 -1.81 -13.65
C LYS A 227 -35.32 -3.29 -13.41
N TYR A 228 -34.96 -3.68 -12.16
CA TYR A 228 -34.58 -5.05 -11.89
C TYR A 228 -35.75 -5.86 -11.31
N PHE A 229 -36.37 -5.39 -10.25
CA PHE A 229 -37.46 -6.14 -9.59
C PHE A 229 -38.73 -6.25 -10.46
N SER A 230 -39.02 -5.22 -11.25
CA SER A 230 -40.12 -5.28 -12.20
C SER A 230 -39.97 -6.35 -13.29
N ALA A 231 -38.75 -6.82 -13.52
CA ALA A 231 -38.44 -7.88 -14.48
C ALA A 231 -38.33 -9.28 -13.83
N LEU A 232 -38.39 -9.37 -12.50
CA LEU A 232 -38.34 -10.66 -11.80
C LEU A 232 -39.69 -11.38 -11.89
N PRO A 233 -39.68 -12.72 -11.88
CA PRO A 233 -40.90 -13.51 -11.73
C PRO A 233 -41.63 -13.15 -10.42
N SER A 234 -42.96 -13.26 -10.43
CA SER A 234 -43.76 -13.06 -9.22
C SER A 234 -43.50 -14.11 -8.16
N ALA A 235 -43.88 -13.84 -6.89
CA ALA A 235 -43.76 -14.81 -5.80
C ALA A 235 -44.43 -16.16 -6.14
N GLU A 236 -45.60 -16.11 -6.79
CA GLU A 236 -46.35 -17.29 -7.22
C GLU A 236 -45.57 -18.12 -8.27
N GLU A 237 -44.97 -17.44 -9.26
CA GLU A 237 -44.15 -18.09 -10.29
C GLU A 237 -42.89 -18.69 -9.73
N MET A 238 -42.35 -18.12 -8.65
CA MET A 238 -41.18 -18.64 -7.94
C MET A 238 -41.55 -19.71 -6.90
N GLY A 239 -42.82 -19.97 -6.67
CA GLY A 239 -43.28 -20.94 -5.67
C GLY A 239 -43.02 -20.52 -4.23
N MET A 240 -42.92 -19.22 -3.96
CA MET A 240 -42.68 -18.61 -2.65
C MET A 240 -43.91 -17.96 -2.09
N SER A 241 -43.99 -17.79 -0.74
CA SER A 241 -44.98 -16.91 -0.16
C SER A 241 -44.67 -15.44 -0.48
N GLN A 242 -45.70 -14.58 -0.48
CA GLN A 242 -45.48 -13.15 -0.72
C GLN A 242 -44.60 -12.52 0.37
N GLU A 243 -44.71 -13.00 1.62
CA GLU A 243 -43.91 -12.54 2.75
C GLU A 243 -42.42 -12.87 2.56
N ASP A 244 -42.10 -14.12 2.17
CA ASP A 244 -40.70 -14.54 1.89
C ASP A 244 -40.14 -13.80 0.69
N TYR A 245 -40.95 -13.52 -0.33
CA TYR A 245 -40.53 -12.75 -1.51
C TYR A 245 -40.21 -11.30 -1.15
N ASP A 246 -41.06 -10.63 -0.37
CA ASP A 246 -40.86 -9.27 0.06
C ASP A 246 -39.64 -9.15 1.01
N GLU A 247 -39.41 -10.15 1.86
CA GLU A 247 -38.21 -10.23 2.72
C GLU A 247 -36.93 -10.39 1.88
N ALA A 248 -36.96 -11.25 0.86
CA ALA A 248 -35.82 -11.44 -0.05
C ALA A 248 -35.48 -10.16 -0.81
N LEU A 249 -36.50 -9.44 -1.34
CA LEU A 249 -36.30 -8.15 -1.99
C LEU A 249 -35.76 -7.09 -1.03
N GLY A 250 -36.28 -7.05 0.20
CA GLY A 250 -35.80 -6.14 1.25
C GLY A 250 -34.34 -6.39 1.61
N SER A 251 -33.96 -7.66 1.72
CA SER A 251 -32.60 -8.08 2.00
C SER A 251 -31.65 -7.69 0.85
N PHE A 252 -32.10 -7.87 -0.40
CA PHE A 252 -31.32 -7.45 -1.56
C PHE A 252 -31.14 -5.92 -1.62
N LEU A 253 -32.18 -5.14 -1.32
CA LEU A 253 -32.07 -3.68 -1.26
C LEU A 253 -31.07 -3.23 -0.19
N LYS A 254 -31.10 -3.87 0.98
CA LYS A 254 -30.16 -3.60 2.06
C LYS A 254 -28.72 -3.97 1.66
N ALA A 255 -28.54 -5.08 0.96
CA ALA A 255 -27.25 -5.49 0.42
C ALA A 255 -26.73 -4.53 -0.67
N ALA A 256 -27.62 -3.87 -1.40
CA ALA A 256 -27.27 -2.89 -2.43
C ALA A 256 -27.06 -1.46 -1.89
N GLU A 257 -27.12 -1.24 -0.57
CA GLU A 257 -26.78 0.06 0.04
C GLU A 257 -25.34 0.45 -0.29
N VAL A 258 -25.17 1.70 -0.74
CA VAL A 258 -23.88 2.23 -1.18
C VAL A 258 -23.18 2.92 -0.01
N GLU A 259 -21.94 2.57 0.22
CA GLU A 259 -21.01 3.33 1.04
C GLU A 259 -19.70 3.54 0.29
N PHE A 260 -18.93 4.50 0.78
CA PHE A 260 -17.64 4.84 0.22
C PHE A 260 -16.58 4.73 1.30
N VAL A 261 -15.50 4.01 1.01
CA VAL A 261 -14.35 3.87 1.91
C VAL A 261 -13.18 4.61 1.28
N SER A 262 -12.59 5.54 2.02
CA SER A 262 -11.41 6.29 1.58
C SER A 262 -10.28 5.35 1.18
N LEU A 263 -9.60 5.66 0.08
CA LEU A 263 -8.44 4.89 -0.38
C LEU A 263 -7.34 4.77 0.69
N GLU A 264 -7.14 5.82 1.48
CA GLU A 264 -6.14 5.85 2.55
C GLU A 264 -6.53 4.99 3.75
N GLU A 265 -7.85 4.85 4.03
CA GLU A 265 -8.37 4.03 5.12
C GLU A 265 -8.58 2.57 4.70
N LEU A 266 -8.63 2.30 3.40
CA LEU A 266 -8.92 0.99 2.84
C LEU A 266 -7.97 -0.09 3.37
N TYR A 267 -6.68 0.25 3.53
CA TYR A 267 -5.65 -0.65 4.04
C TYR A 267 -5.91 -1.15 5.48
N PHE A 268 -6.53 -0.31 6.32
CA PHE A 268 -6.84 -0.64 7.71
C PHE A 268 -8.32 -0.94 7.96
N SER A 269 -9.09 -1.13 6.90
CA SER A 269 -10.54 -1.36 7.02
C SER A 269 -10.84 -2.81 7.39
N ASP A 270 -11.20 -3.05 8.63
CA ASP A 270 -11.57 -4.39 9.14
C ASP A 270 -13.01 -4.80 8.77
N ASN A 271 -13.82 -3.85 8.25
CA ASN A 271 -15.24 -4.05 7.94
C ASN A 271 -15.52 -4.50 6.49
N LEU A 272 -14.49 -4.88 5.76
CA LEU A 272 -14.59 -5.37 4.38
C LEU A 272 -14.35 -6.88 4.31
N SER A 273 -15.20 -7.59 3.56
CA SER A 273 -15.09 -9.05 3.40
C SER A 273 -14.02 -9.45 2.37
N ASN A 274 -13.82 -8.63 1.33
CA ASN A 274 -12.85 -8.87 0.25
C ASN A 274 -11.88 -7.70 0.12
N PRO A 275 -11.03 -7.44 1.12
CA PRO A 275 -10.05 -6.38 1.02
C PRO A 275 -9.01 -6.74 -0.06
N ILE A 276 -8.56 -5.75 -0.82
CA ILE A 276 -7.51 -5.92 -1.82
C ILE A 276 -6.24 -6.37 -1.06
N GLU A 277 -5.48 -5.45 -0.54
CA GLU A 277 -4.38 -5.72 0.39
C GLU A 277 -4.70 -4.95 1.68
N HIS A 278 -4.66 -5.62 2.82
CA HIS A 278 -4.96 -4.95 4.06
C HIS A 278 -3.93 -5.25 5.13
N GLY A 279 -3.68 -4.26 5.99
CA GLY A 279 -2.88 -4.36 7.18
C GLY A 279 -3.73 -4.35 8.44
N SER A 280 -3.11 -4.64 9.56
CA SER A 280 -3.77 -4.57 10.86
C SER A 280 -3.32 -3.32 11.62
N LYS A 281 -4.23 -2.40 11.89
CA LYS A 281 -3.97 -1.21 12.71
C LYS A 281 -3.40 -1.59 14.09
N THR A 282 -3.90 -2.66 14.67
CA THR A 282 -3.40 -3.20 15.95
C THR A 282 -1.95 -3.65 15.84
N THR A 283 -1.61 -4.38 14.77
CA THR A 283 -0.24 -4.84 14.52
C THR A 283 0.71 -3.66 14.34
N THR A 284 0.32 -2.64 13.55
CA THR A 284 1.14 -1.44 13.35
C THR A 284 1.39 -0.69 14.66
N VAL A 285 0.37 -0.56 15.53
CA VAL A 285 0.54 0.04 16.88
C VAL A 285 1.49 -0.79 17.74
N ILE A 286 1.38 -2.12 17.72
CA ILE A 286 2.30 -3.00 18.45
C ILE A 286 3.73 -2.81 17.93
N LEU A 287 3.94 -2.72 16.62
CA LEU A 287 5.26 -2.48 16.04
C LEU A 287 5.86 -1.15 16.49
N ILE A 288 5.06 -0.08 16.60
CA ILE A 288 5.50 1.22 17.12
C ILE A 288 5.96 1.06 18.60
N ILE A 289 5.17 0.37 19.41
CA ILE A 289 5.53 0.13 20.83
C ILE A 289 6.84 -0.68 20.92
N VAL A 290 6.98 -1.72 20.11
CA VAL A 290 8.20 -2.55 20.07
C VAL A 290 9.41 -1.72 19.62
N ALA A 291 9.26 -0.85 18.62
CA ALA A 291 10.32 0.05 18.16
C ALA A 291 10.79 0.97 19.32
N ILE A 292 9.85 1.55 20.08
CA ILE A 292 10.16 2.40 21.24
C ILE A 292 10.88 1.60 22.30
N LEU A 293 10.44 0.37 22.60
CA LEU A 293 11.08 -0.51 23.59
C LEU A 293 12.52 -0.88 23.18
N ILE A 294 12.75 -1.23 21.92
CA ILE A 294 14.08 -1.56 21.40
C ILE A 294 15.04 -0.38 21.57
N VAL A 295 14.61 0.82 21.17
CA VAL A 295 15.42 2.04 21.35
C VAL A 295 15.68 2.34 22.81
N SER A 296 14.69 2.16 23.68
CA SER A 296 14.83 2.35 25.12
C SER A 296 15.84 1.37 25.74
N ILE A 297 15.80 0.10 25.33
CA ILE A 297 16.77 -0.92 25.77
C ILE A 297 18.17 -0.58 25.24
N ALA A 298 18.29 -0.16 23.98
CA ALA A 298 19.56 0.26 23.42
C ALA A 298 20.16 1.47 24.18
N PHE A 299 19.30 2.44 24.53
CA PHE A 299 19.66 3.59 25.35
C PHE A 299 20.17 3.19 26.74
N ILE A 300 19.43 2.32 27.43
CA ILE A 300 19.83 1.82 28.78
C ILE A 300 21.16 1.05 28.67
N ASN A 301 21.33 0.19 27.67
CA ASN A 301 22.57 -0.55 27.46
C ASN A 301 23.75 0.39 27.22
N TYR A 302 23.54 1.45 26.45
CA TYR A 302 24.56 2.45 26.19
C TYR A 302 24.94 3.24 27.44
N ILE A 303 23.96 3.65 28.24
CA ILE A 303 24.20 4.29 29.55
C ILE A 303 25.00 3.38 30.48
N ASN A 304 24.62 2.11 30.64
CA ASN A 304 25.32 1.14 31.46
C ASN A 304 26.78 0.96 31.01
N PHE A 305 27.01 0.90 29.72
CA PHE A 305 28.36 0.85 29.14
C PHE A 305 29.17 2.09 29.51
N PHE A 306 28.56 3.28 29.39
CA PHE A 306 29.22 4.53 29.73
C PHE A 306 29.60 4.61 31.23
N PHE A 307 28.69 4.15 32.10
CA PHE A 307 28.97 4.07 33.51
C PHE A 307 30.12 3.11 33.90
N ALA A 308 30.19 1.98 33.22
CA ALA A 308 31.28 1.03 33.42
C ALA A 308 32.67 1.61 33.14
N GLN A 309 32.75 2.64 32.28
CA GLN A 309 33.99 3.33 31.91
C GLN A 309 34.37 4.50 32.84
N ILE A 310 33.46 4.93 33.75
CA ILE A 310 33.67 6.09 34.61
C ILE A 310 35.02 6.05 35.37
N PRO A 311 35.46 4.92 35.98
CA PRO A 311 36.72 4.91 36.72
C PRO A 311 37.96 5.21 35.88
N GLU A 312 37.98 4.75 34.64
CA GLU A 312 39.04 5.02 33.67
C GLU A 312 38.98 6.48 33.15
N ARG A 313 37.78 6.96 32.91
CA ARG A 313 37.52 8.33 32.45
C ARG A 313 37.89 9.37 33.53
N ILE A 314 37.61 9.14 34.82
CA ILE A 314 37.98 10.05 35.89
C ILE A 314 39.51 10.26 35.90
N ARG A 315 40.30 9.22 35.71
CA ARG A 315 41.78 9.35 35.63
C ARG A 315 42.17 10.20 34.43
N ALA A 316 41.63 9.92 33.26
CA ALA A 316 41.93 10.68 32.03
C ALA A 316 41.50 12.16 32.12
N VAL A 317 40.31 12.43 32.71
CA VAL A 317 39.81 13.79 32.93
C VAL A 317 40.69 14.56 33.92
N ASN A 318 41.12 13.92 35.03
CA ASN A 318 41.98 14.57 36.02
C ASN A 318 43.34 14.91 35.40
N THR A 319 43.91 14.02 34.57
CA THR A 319 45.16 14.30 33.86
C THR A 319 45.01 15.49 32.91
N LYS A 320 43.89 15.52 32.10
CA LYS A 320 43.61 16.65 31.18
C LYS A 320 43.40 17.96 31.95
N LYS A 321 42.74 17.94 33.11
CA LYS A 321 42.56 19.14 33.96
C LYS A 321 43.90 19.68 34.49
N VAL A 322 44.79 18.80 34.94
CA VAL A 322 46.15 19.20 35.40
C VAL A 322 46.93 19.84 34.24
N LEU A 323 46.69 19.41 33.01
CA LEU A 323 47.29 19.97 31.79
C LEU A 323 46.62 21.24 31.28
N GLY A 324 45.58 21.77 32.01
CA GLY A 324 44.96 23.06 31.71
C GLY A 324 43.73 23.00 30.79
N CYS A 325 43.16 21.78 30.50
CA CYS A 325 41.94 21.66 29.69
C CYS A 325 40.75 22.32 30.38
N THR A 326 39.99 23.08 29.62
CA THR A 326 38.74 23.70 30.08
C THR A 326 37.58 22.68 30.18
N ARG A 327 36.58 23.00 31.01
CA ARG A 327 35.36 22.14 31.13
C ARG A 327 34.69 21.91 29.80
N ARG A 328 34.63 22.93 28.92
CA ARG A 328 34.00 22.87 27.58
C ARG A 328 34.73 21.88 26.65
N GLU A 329 36.06 21.88 26.67
CA GLU A 329 36.88 20.95 25.90
C GLU A 329 36.69 19.50 26.37
N LEU A 330 36.59 19.29 27.67
CA LEU A 330 36.34 17.95 28.23
C LEU A 330 34.97 17.40 27.79
N ILE A 331 33.92 18.21 27.89
CA ILE A 331 32.56 17.83 27.48
C ILE A 331 32.56 17.54 25.97
N SER A 332 33.10 18.44 25.15
CA SER A 332 33.17 18.27 23.69
C SER A 332 33.93 16.99 23.29
N SER A 333 35.05 16.70 23.96
CA SER A 333 35.81 15.46 23.73
C SER A 333 35.01 14.20 24.05
N THR A 334 34.21 14.24 25.15
CA THR A 334 33.38 13.10 25.57
C THR A 334 32.20 12.89 24.60
N VAL A 335 31.55 13.98 24.20
CA VAL A 335 30.45 13.92 23.19
C VAL A 335 30.99 13.39 21.86
N ALA A 336 32.13 13.90 21.39
CA ALA A 336 32.74 13.44 20.13
C ALA A 336 33.08 11.94 20.14
N GLU A 337 33.62 11.43 21.25
CA GLU A 337 33.89 10.01 21.43
C GLU A 337 32.62 9.18 21.37
N SER A 338 31.56 9.64 22.06
CA SER A 338 30.26 8.97 22.09
C SER A 338 29.61 8.93 20.70
N VAL A 339 29.63 10.05 19.99
CA VAL A 339 29.08 10.14 18.62
C VAL A 339 29.85 9.21 17.69
N THR A 340 31.17 9.14 17.81
CA THR A 340 32.00 8.25 16.99
C THR A 340 31.65 6.78 17.20
N LEU A 341 31.43 6.35 18.46
CA LEU A 341 31.03 4.97 18.77
C LEU A 341 29.65 4.63 18.20
N ILE A 342 28.68 5.54 18.30
CA ILE A 342 27.33 5.32 17.74
C ILE A 342 27.35 5.33 16.22
N LEU A 343 28.12 6.20 15.56
CA LEU A 343 28.29 6.16 14.11
C LEU A 343 28.85 4.82 13.65
N PHE A 344 29.83 4.27 14.39
CA PHE A 344 30.36 2.93 14.10
C PHE A 344 29.27 1.84 14.28
N ALA A 345 28.48 1.92 15.35
CA ALA A 345 27.34 1.01 15.56
C ALA A 345 26.29 1.12 14.45
N LEU A 346 26.01 2.34 13.92
CA LEU A 346 25.10 2.55 12.80
C LEU A 346 25.63 1.94 11.49
N VAL A 347 26.92 2.06 11.22
CA VAL A 347 27.54 1.41 10.04
C VAL A 347 27.35 -0.11 10.12
N LEU A 348 27.55 -0.71 11.28
CA LEU A 348 27.29 -2.13 11.49
C LEU A 348 25.79 -2.46 11.40
N ALA A 349 24.92 -1.60 11.93
CA ALA A 349 23.47 -1.76 11.82
C ALA A 349 23.01 -1.79 10.37
N PHE A 350 23.50 -0.87 9.54
CA PHE A 350 23.20 -0.85 8.11
C PHE A 350 23.78 -2.06 7.37
N ALA A 351 24.94 -2.57 7.79
CA ALA A 351 25.44 -3.84 7.26
C ALA A 351 24.51 -5.02 7.62
N PHE A 352 23.93 -5.06 8.84
CA PHE A 352 22.92 -6.06 9.21
C PHE A 352 21.63 -5.93 8.40
N VAL A 353 21.17 -4.71 8.12
CA VAL A 353 20.01 -4.50 7.23
C VAL A 353 20.31 -4.99 5.82
N MET A 354 21.52 -4.76 5.29
CA MET A 354 21.92 -5.32 3.98
C MET A 354 21.90 -6.86 3.99
N LEU A 355 22.39 -7.48 5.06
CA LEU A 355 22.33 -8.94 5.21
C LEU A 355 20.90 -9.45 5.33
N PHE A 356 20.04 -8.72 6.03
CA PHE A 356 18.59 -9.01 6.08
C PHE A 356 17.98 -8.98 4.69
N ASN A 357 18.28 -7.95 3.88
CA ASN A 357 17.77 -7.82 2.51
C ASN A 357 18.26 -8.92 1.56
N MET A 358 19.38 -9.56 1.87
CA MET A 358 19.91 -10.71 1.10
C MET A 358 19.36 -12.06 1.61
N SER A 359 18.65 -12.07 2.72
CA SER A 359 18.13 -13.28 3.36
C SER A 359 16.68 -13.54 2.96
N GLN A 360 16.19 -14.74 3.24
CA GLN A 360 14.77 -15.08 3.10
C GLN A 360 13.88 -14.42 4.17
N LEU A 361 14.46 -13.75 5.17
CA LEU A 361 13.71 -13.07 6.24
C LEU A 361 12.94 -11.85 5.73
N THR A 362 13.24 -11.37 4.53
CA THR A 362 12.48 -10.28 3.88
C THR A 362 10.99 -10.59 3.74
N HIS A 363 10.60 -11.87 3.70
CA HIS A 363 9.18 -12.27 3.69
C HIS A 363 8.42 -11.98 5.00
N LEU A 364 9.13 -11.62 6.09
CA LEU A 364 8.51 -11.24 7.36
C LEU A 364 7.92 -9.82 7.35
N ILE A 365 8.28 -9.00 6.37
CA ILE A 365 7.79 -7.63 6.20
C ILE A 365 7.24 -7.44 4.79
N SER A 366 6.23 -6.59 4.67
CA SER A 366 5.65 -6.20 3.36
C SER A 366 6.44 -5.06 2.70
N ALA A 367 7.15 -4.30 3.50
CA ALA A 367 7.92 -3.14 3.07
C ALA A 367 9.26 -3.53 2.42
N ASP A 368 9.70 -2.75 1.45
CA ASP A 368 11.05 -2.84 0.89
C ASP A 368 12.02 -2.08 1.81
N SER A 369 12.91 -2.78 2.51
CA SER A 369 13.84 -2.18 3.46
C SER A 369 15.12 -1.58 2.83
N ASN A 370 15.11 -1.32 1.53
CA ASN A 370 16.20 -0.65 0.82
C ASN A 370 16.34 0.82 1.27
N PHE A 371 17.56 1.25 1.60
CA PHE A 371 17.83 2.61 2.07
C PHE A 371 17.44 3.70 1.08
N GLY A 372 17.65 3.47 -0.21
CA GLY A 372 17.31 4.42 -1.28
C GLY A 372 15.79 4.69 -1.39
N ASN A 373 14.97 3.71 -1.02
CA ASN A 373 13.51 3.83 -1.04
C ASN A 373 12.95 4.41 0.27
N ASN A 374 13.76 4.40 1.37
CA ASN A 374 13.35 4.80 2.72
C ASN A 374 14.26 5.88 3.32
N ILE A 375 14.58 6.91 2.53
CA ILE A 375 15.51 7.98 2.94
C ILE A 375 15.02 8.67 4.22
N GLY A 376 13.72 8.94 4.36
CA GLY A 376 13.13 9.57 5.53
C GLY A 376 13.36 8.75 6.81
N VAL A 377 13.09 7.44 6.76
CA VAL A 377 13.29 6.51 7.88
C VAL A 377 14.79 6.37 8.19
N THR A 378 15.64 6.34 7.18
CA THR A 378 17.10 6.29 7.35
C THR A 378 17.60 7.52 8.10
N ILE A 379 17.22 8.72 7.67
CA ILE A 379 17.58 9.98 8.34
C ILE A 379 17.04 10.01 9.79
N LEU A 380 15.80 9.62 10.00
CA LEU A 380 15.18 9.56 11.33
C LEU A 380 15.95 8.63 12.28
N THR A 381 16.35 7.43 11.79
CA THR A 381 17.14 6.46 12.57
C THR A 381 18.49 7.06 12.96
N VAL A 382 19.17 7.73 12.05
CA VAL A 382 20.45 8.40 12.32
C VAL A 382 20.28 9.53 13.34
N ILE A 383 19.27 10.36 13.21
CA ILE A 383 18.97 11.45 14.15
C ILE A 383 18.72 10.89 15.55
N ILE A 384 17.88 9.86 15.69
CA ILE A 384 17.57 9.24 16.97
C ILE A 384 18.85 8.67 17.61
N ALA A 385 19.69 7.97 16.85
CA ALA A 385 20.95 7.43 17.36
C ALA A 385 21.90 8.53 17.85
N ILE A 386 22.02 9.63 17.12
CA ILE A 386 22.85 10.78 17.53
C ILE A 386 22.28 11.45 18.79
N VAL A 387 20.98 11.63 18.89
CA VAL A 387 20.33 12.19 20.08
C VAL A 387 20.58 11.31 21.30
N ILE A 388 20.42 9.99 21.17
CA ILE A 388 20.76 9.03 22.23
C ILE A 388 22.19 9.19 22.70
N SER A 389 23.15 9.31 21.75
CA SER A 389 24.56 9.49 22.04
C SER A 389 24.83 10.76 22.85
N ILE A 390 24.27 11.89 22.43
CA ILE A 390 24.47 13.18 23.09
C ILE A 390 23.86 13.16 24.50
N VAL A 391 22.59 12.71 24.63
CA VAL A 391 21.89 12.66 25.92
C VAL A 391 22.64 11.76 26.91
N SER A 392 23.06 10.57 26.46
CA SER A 392 23.80 9.63 27.30
C SER A 392 25.17 10.13 27.76
N SER A 393 25.86 10.91 26.90
CA SER A 393 27.18 11.46 27.21
C SER A 393 27.15 12.67 28.14
N LEU A 394 26.06 13.41 28.16
CA LEU A 394 25.89 14.59 29.03
C LEU A 394 25.61 14.21 30.46
N TYR A 395 24.90 13.09 30.73
CA TYR A 395 24.50 12.68 32.06
C TYR A 395 25.70 12.50 33.04
N PRO A 396 26.80 11.82 32.68
CA PRO A 396 27.96 11.70 33.56
C PRO A 396 28.95 12.88 33.45
N ALA A 397 28.71 13.84 32.58
CA ALA A 397 29.56 15.04 32.44
C ALA A 397 29.18 16.16 33.44
N PHE A 398 28.05 16.01 34.13
CA PHE A 398 27.60 16.87 35.22
C PHE A 398 27.86 16.25 36.55
#